data_312b95d5fa668d1ee985e238082d893c
#
_entry.id   312b95d5fa668d1ee985e238082d893c
#
_cell.length_a   1.000
_cell.length_b   1.000
_cell.length_c   1.000
_cell.angle_alpha   90.00
_cell.angle_beta   90.00
_cell.angle_gamma   90.00
#
_symmetry.space_group_name_H-M   'P 1'
#
loop_
_entity.id
_entity.type
_entity.pdbx_description
1 polymer ?
#
loop_
_entity_poly.entity_id
_entity_poly.type
_entity_poly.pdbx_seq_one_letter_code
_entity_poly.pdbx_strand_id
1 'polypeptide(L)'
;MKVLIAIPCLLTGGTEIQTLNLVRALVKGEHQVTTACYFEHTENMVKLYEEAGSKVVLFSKDGVRVGGVKGIIFLLKNLWKIKLSFKPDVVHVQYMAPGAIPIILLKLMGQKSIVATVHTNADVYGAKAMKLLKFLQSHVLRTFTCITLRAEKNFFGSCSLFDPSNRRIPAHAHYTIYNALPGYIQITDKKRESQDIITIGVVSRLEHIKGMDLVVLAFAKVYDKHKNVRLLVVGDGSLRQQMEEDANRFHLKSNIEFIGRQEQAALQSYYDKIDVLLMPSRSEGFGLTAIEGMARGCVLVASNTGGLPEVVREGYVGLLHQPESVNDLANKICSLIENPKHFEQMRSHLHDYVQQFTFERYADLFNDLYSKLK
;
A
#
# COMPACT_ATOMS: atom_id res chain seq x y z
N MET A 1 -16.51 -12.48 16.56
CA MET A 1 -15.56 -13.64 16.48
C MET A 1 -14.23 -13.27 17.10
N LYS A 2 -13.44 -14.27 17.50
CA LYS A 2 -12.04 -14.08 17.90
C LYS A 2 -11.13 -14.17 16.67
N VAL A 3 -10.47 -13.08 16.34
CA VAL A 3 -9.61 -13.00 15.15
C VAL A 3 -8.16 -12.79 15.57
N LEU A 4 -7.27 -13.68 15.11
CA LEU A 4 -5.83 -13.53 15.26
C LEU A 4 -5.25 -12.98 13.96
N ILE A 5 -4.73 -11.76 14.00
CA ILE A 5 -3.91 -11.20 12.93
C ILE A 5 -2.47 -11.66 13.14
N ALA A 6 -1.89 -12.27 12.13
CA ALA A 6 -0.55 -12.83 12.18
C ALA A 6 0.34 -12.11 11.16
N ILE A 7 1.31 -11.32 11.64
CA ILE A 7 2.15 -10.44 10.82
C ILE A 7 3.62 -10.60 11.18
N PRO A 8 4.54 -10.60 10.19
CA PRO A 8 5.98 -10.74 10.46
C PRO A 8 6.60 -9.60 11.24
N CYS A 9 6.21 -8.37 10.98
CA CYS A 9 6.79 -7.20 11.63
C CYS A 9 5.75 -6.08 11.81
N LEU A 10 6.03 -5.16 12.73
CA LEU A 10 5.28 -3.93 12.97
C LEU A 10 6.23 -2.72 12.81
N LEU A 11 6.63 -2.48 11.56
CA LEU A 11 7.45 -1.34 11.15
C LEU A 11 6.57 -0.30 10.44
N THR A 12 7.16 0.84 10.05
CA THR A 12 6.43 1.85 9.28
C THR A 12 6.49 1.51 7.79
N GLY A 13 5.49 0.81 7.29
CA GLY A 13 5.36 0.40 5.89
C GLY A 13 3.91 0.30 5.45
N GLY A 14 3.68 0.21 4.13
CA GLY A 14 2.33 0.13 3.56
C GLY A 14 1.54 -1.09 4.03
N THR A 15 2.20 -2.24 4.17
CA THR A 15 1.57 -3.48 4.67
C THR A 15 1.08 -3.32 6.10
N GLU A 16 1.93 -2.76 6.98
CA GLU A 16 1.61 -2.57 8.38
C GLU A 16 0.48 -1.57 8.58
N ILE A 17 0.47 -0.48 7.81
CA ILE A 17 -0.62 0.51 7.83
C ILE A 17 -1.93 -0.10 7.34
N GLN A 18 -1.91 -0.92 6.28
CA GLN A 18 -3.13 -1.58 5.81
C GLN A 18 -3.59 -2.70 6.75
N THR A 19 -2.67 -3.38 7.42
CA THR A 19 -3.02 -4.34 8.47
C THR A 19 -3.63 -3.62 9.68
N LEU A 20 -3.15 -2.42 10.02
CA LEU A 20 -3.78 -1.58 11.05
C LEU A 20 -5.21 -1.17 10.64
N ASN A 21 -5.45 -0.82 9.38
CA ASN A 21 -6.79 -0.57 8.87
C ASN A 21 -7.67 -1.83 8.97
N LEU A 22 -7.13 -3.01 8.69
CA LEU A 22 -7.85 -4.28 8.88
C LEU A 22 -8.22 -4.51 10.36
N VAL A 23 -7.30 -4.25 11.29
CA VAL A 23 -7.58 -4.33 12.74
C VAL A 23 -8.71 -3.38 13.12
N ARG A 24 -8.65 -2.12 12.71
CA ARG A 24 -9.71 -1.12 12.96
C ARG A 24 -11.05 -1.55 12.37
N ALA A 25 -11.05 -2.09 11.15
CA ALA A 25 -12.26 -2.60 10.48
C ALA A 25 -12.90 -3.74 11.27
N LEU A 26 -12.10 -4.70 11.72
CA LEU A 26 -12.58 -5.85 12.49
C LEU A 26 -13.06 -5.45 13.90
N VAL A 27 -12.38 -4.52 14.56
CA VAL A 27 -12.82 -3.99 15.86
C VAL A 27 -14.14 -3.23 15.70
N LYS A 28 -14.28 -2.41 14.64
CA LYS A 28 -15.56 -1.74 14.30
C LYS A 28 -16.69 -2.75 14.05
N GLY A 29 -16.36 -3.92 13.47
CA GLY A 29 -17.27 -5.05 13.29
C GLY A 29 -17.48 -5.93 14.55
N GLU A 30 -17.13 -5.41 15.73
CA GLU A 30 -17.31 -6.07 17.04
C GLU A 30 -16.56 -7.43 17.15
N HIS A 31 -15.48 -7.60 16.42
CA HIS A 31 -14.59 -8.75 16.57
C HIS A 31 -13.59 -8.52 17.71
N GLN A 32 -13.29 -9.57 18.46
CA GLN A 32 -12.17 -9.56 19.41
C GLN A 32 -10.87 -9.83 18.64
N VAL A 33 -10.02 -8.82 18.51
CA VAL A 33 -8.80 -8.89 17.71
C VAL A 33 -7.57 -9.03 18.59
N THR A 34 -6.68 -9.94 18.21
CA THR A 34 -5.32 -10.05 18.76
C THR A 34 -4.34 -10.03 17.59
N THR A 35 -3.29 -9.22 17.67
CA THR A 35 -2.22 -9.15 16.68
C THR A 35 -0.97 -9.85 17.19
N ALA A 36 -0.51 -10.87 16.49
CA ALA A 36 0.75 -11.56 16.74
C ALA A 36 1.83 -11.05 15.79
N CYS A 37 2.79 -10.31 16.31
CA CYS A 37 3.99 -9.89 15.58
C CYS A 37 5.12 -10.87 15.83
N TYR A 38 5.72 -11.39 14.73
CA TYR A 38 6.74 -12.43 14.87
C TYR A 38 8.11 -11.89 15.25
N PHE A 39 8.52 -10.76 14.64
CA PHE A 39 9.90 -10.28 14.68
C PHE A 39 9.96 -8.78 14.95
N GLU A 40 10.48 -8.01 14.01
CA GLU A 40 10.79 -6.59 14.15
C GLU A 40 9.55 -5.76 14.47
N HIS A 41 9.70 -4.79 15.38
CA HIS A 41 8.63 -3.87 15.74
C HIS A 41 9.20 -2.54 16.26
N THR A 42 8.38 -1.51 16.20
CA THR A 42 8.62 -0.22 16.87
C THR A 42 7.54 0.02 17.91
N GLU A 43 7.90 0.68 19.02
CA GLU A 43 6.94 1.00 20.09
C GLU A 43 5.74 1.81 19.56
N ASN A 44 6.00 2.75 18.66
CA ASN A 44 4.95 3.56 18.05
C ASN A 44 3.93 2.71 17.28
N MET A 45 4.39 1.75 16.47
CA MET A 45 3.47 0.87 15.74
C MET A 45 2.70 -0.07 16.67
N VAL A 46 3.35 -0.61 17.69
CA VAL A 46 2.67 -1.42 18.71
C VAL A 46 1.54 -0.62 19.36
N LYS A 47 1.83 0.61 19.80
CA LYS A 47 0.86 1.51 20.42
C LYS A 47 -0.33 1.81 19.50
N LEU A 48 -0.08 2.08 18.20
CA LEU A 48 -1.15 2.32 17.23
C LEU A 48 -2.10 1.12 17.07
N TYR A 49 -1.58 -0.11 17.12
CA TYR A 49 -2.41 -1.32 17.07
C TYR A 49 -3.20 -1.54 18.35
N GLU A 50 -2.63 -1.20 19.52
CA GLU A 50 -3.33 -1.26 20.80
C GLU A 50 -4.43 -0.19 20.89
N GLU A 51 -4.15 1.03 20.46
CA GLU A 51 -5.15 2.11 20.34
C GLU A 51 -6.27 1.78 19.35
N ALA A 52 -5.98 0.97 18.33
CA ALA A 52 -6.99 0.43 17.40
C ALA A 52 -7.88 -0.67 18.02
N GLY A 53 -7.64 -1.06 19.27
CA GLY A 53 -8.41 -2.05 20.00
C GLY A 53 -7.91 -3.49 19.86
N SER A 54 -6.70 -3.72 19.32
CA SER A 54 -6.09 -5.05 19.25
C SER A 54 -5.16 -5.29 20.43
N LYS A 55 -5.25 -6.47 21.05
CA LYS A 55 -4.17 -6.91 21.94
C LYS A 55 -2.94 -7.31 21.12
N VAL A 56 -1.80 -6.66 21.34
CA VAL A 56 -0.55 -7.01 20.64
C VAL A 56 0.25 -8.06 21.45
N VAL A 57 0.71 -9.09 20.75
CA VAL A 57 1.56 -10.15 21.28
C VAL A 57 2.84 -10.22 20.45
N LEU A 58 3.94 -9.78 21.05
CA LEU A 58 5.27 -9.83 20.43
C LEU A 58 5.90 -11.20 20.71
N PHE A 59 6.24 -11.95 19.64
CA PHE A 59 6.94 -13.22 19.77
C PHE A 59 8.42 -12.99 20.09
N SER A 60 9.08 -12.12 19.34
CA SER A 60 10.44 -11.65 19.61
C SER A 60 10.37 -10.34 20.38
N LYS A 61 10.74 -10.33 21.63
CA LYS A 61 10.74 -9.09 22.46
C LYS A 61 11.83 -8.11 22.00
N ASP A 62 12.94 -8.64 21.53
CA ASP A 62 14.10 -7.85 21.11
C ASP A 62 14.01 -7.45 19.63
N GLY A 63 12.90 -7.79 18.96
CA GLY A 63 12.70 -7.48 17.53
C GLY A 63 13.65 -8.24 16.59
N VAL A 64 14.33 -9.30 17.07
CA VAL A 64 15.32 -10.03 16.30
C VAL A 64 14.64 -11.10 15.45
N ARG A 65 14.98 -11.15 14.16
CA ARG A 65 14.49 -12.16 13.22
C ARG A 65 15.29 -13.46 13.37
N VAL A 66 14.58 -14.54 13.63
CA VAL A 66 15.13 -15.89 13.70
C VAL A 66 14.82 -16.65 12.42
N GLY A 67 15.87 -17.11 11.72
CA GLY A 67 15.75 -17.83 10.46
C GLY A 67 15.99 -19.35 10.56
N GLY A 68 15.86 -20.06 9.43
CA GLY A 68 16.12 -21.48 9.32
C GLY A 68 15.24 -22.35 10.22
N VAL A 69 15.75 -23.51 10.61
CA VAL A 69 15.04 -24.47 11.46
C VAL A 69 14.70 -23.89 12.82
N LYS A 70 15.60 -23.10 13.42
CA LYS A 70 15.34 -22.38 14.68
C LYS A 70 14.15 -21.45 14.58
N GLY A 71 13.99 -20.75 13.44
CA GLY A 71 12.85 -19.89 13.16
C GLY A 71 11.53 -20.67 13.06
N ILE A 72 11.54 -21.84 12.46
CA ILE A 72 10.35 -22.71 12.37
C ILE A 72 9.91 -23.15 13.78
N ILE A 73 10.86 -23.62 14.61
CA ILE A 73 10.59 -24.04 15.99
C ILE A 73 10.07 -22.85 16.83
N PHE A 74 10.68 -21.68 16.64
CA PHE A 74 10.27 -20.45 17.31
C PHE A 74 8.80 -20.06 16.97
N LEU A 75 8.45 -20.08 15.68
CA LEU A 75 7.08 -19.83 15.23
C LEU A 75 6.10 -20.88 15.71
N LEU A 76 6.47 -22.17 15.63
CA LEU A 76 5.66 -23.30 16.11
C LEU A 76 5.28 -23.10 17.58
N LYS A 77 6.28 -22.85 18.46
CA LYS A 77 6.09 -22.66 19.90
C LYS A 77 5.16 -21.47 20.22
N ASN A 78 5.38 -20.34 19.57
CA ASN A 78 4.64 -19.11 19.87
C ASN A 78 3.22 -19.15 19.28
N LEU A 79 3.04 -19.66 18.05
CA LEU A 79 1.73 -19.86 17.44
C LEU A 79 0.89 -20.88 18.23
N TRP A 80 1.51 -21.96 18.71
CA TRP A 80 0.85 -22.93 19.57
C TRP A 80 0.35 -22.29 20.89
N LYS A 81 1.22 -21.52 21.55
CA LYS A 81 0.90 -20.84 22.81
C LYS A 81 -0.29 -19.87 22.63
N ILE A 82 -0.24 -19.03 21.59
CA ILE A 82 -1.32 -18.06 21.34
C ILE A 82 -2.62 -18.76 20.93
N LYS A 83 -2.55 -19.82 20.12
CA LYS A 83 -3.71 -20.61 19.73
C LYS A 83 -4.41 -21.22 20.94
N LEU A 84 -3.67 -21.76 21.91
CA LEU A 84 -4.25 -22.34 23.12
C LEU A 84 -4.87 -21.29 24.03
N SER A 85 -4.21 -20.14 24.20
CA SER A 85 -4.66 -19.09 25.13
C SER A 85 -5.81 -18.23 24.56
N PHE A 86 -5.73 -17.87 23.28
CA PHE A 86 -6.73 -16.99 22.63
C PHE A 86 -7.88 -17.78 21.99
N LYS A 87 -7.61 -18.98 21.46
CA LYS A 87 -8.56 -19.86 20.74
C LYS A 87 -9.25 -19.10 19.60
N PRO A 88 -8.52 -18.64 18.57
CA PRO A 88 -9.07 -17.86 17.48
C PRO A 88 -10.06 -18.67 16.64
N ASP A 89 -11.20 -18.07 16.28
CA ASP A 89 -12.13 -18.60 15.28
C ASP A 89 -11.48 -18.53 13.88
N VAL A 90 -10.83 -17.39 13.60
CA VAL A 90 -10.14 -17.11 12.33
C VAL A 90 -8.72 -16.64 12.60
N VAL A 91 -7.76 -17.15 11.83
CA VAL A 91 -6.41 -16.60 11.78
C VAL A 91 -6.20 -15.95 10.41
N HIS A 92 -5.89 -14.66 10.40
CA HIS A 92 -5.59 -13.91 9.19
C HIS A 92 -4.09 -13.64 9.10
N VAL A 93 -3.43 -14.30 8.17
CA VAL A 93 -1.98 -14.22 7.96
C VAL A 93 -1.68 -13.15 6.92
N GLN A 94 -0.87 -12.16 7.28
CA GLN A 94 -0.28 -11.25 6.30
C GLN A 94 0.83 -11.99 5.56
N TYR A 95 0.61 -12.28 4.28
CA TYR A 95 1.50 -13.14 3.49
C TYR A 95 2.76 -12.39 3.05
N MET A 96 3.74 -12.42 3.95
CA MET A 96 5.09 -11.87 3.80
C MET A 96 6.08 -12.95 4.27
N ALA A 97 7.39 -12.75 4.04
CA ALA A 97 8.37 -13.66 4.63
C ALA A 97 8.21 -13.70 6.18
N PRO A 98 8.07 -14.87 6.76
CA PRO A 98 8.36 -16.23 6.29
C PRO A 98 7.28 -16.91 5.42
N GLY A 99 6.31 -16.19 4.89
CA GLY A 99 5.35 -16.62 3.87
C GLY A 99 4.48 -17.81 4.31
N ALA A 100 4.66 -18.96 3.66
CA ALA A 100 3.82 -20.15 3.82
C ALA A 100 3.96 -20.84 5.20
N ILE A 101 5.09 -20.68 5.89
CA ILE A 101 5.40 -21.42 7.12
C ILE A 101 4.32 -21.26 8.20
N PRO A 102 3.88 -20.03 8.56
CA PRO A 102 2.83 -19.86 9.57
C PRO A 102 1.52 -20.54 9.19
N ILE A 103 1.15 -20.51 7.90
CA ILE A 103 -0.08 -21.16 7.38
C ILE A 103 0.01 -22.67 7.56
N ILE A 104 1.13 -23.29 7.19
CA ILE A 104 1.37 -24.73 7.35
C ILE A 104 1.30 -25.12 8.82
N LEU A 105 2.00 -24.40 9.68
CA LEU A 105 2.01 -24.67 11.12
C LEU A 105 0.61 -24.56 11.73
N LEU A 106 -0.15 -23.52 11.40
CA LEU A 106 -1.52 -23.34 11.86
C LEU A 106 -2.44 -24.47 11.39
N LYS A 107 -2.29 -24.93 10.15
CA LYS A 107 -3.06 -26.07 9.64
C LYS A 107 -2.73 -27.36 10.38
N LEU A 108 -1.44 -27.64 10.60
CA LEU A 108 -0.99 -28.79 11.39
C LEU A 108 -1.50 -28.77 12.83
N MET A 109 -1.66 -27.56 13.41
CA MET A 109 -2.27 -27.37 14.73
C MET A 109 -3.79 -27.51 14.71
N GLY A 110 -4.42 -27.82 13.57
CA GLY A 110 -5.88 -27.97 13.44
C GLY A 110 -6.67 -26.64 13.43
N GLN A 111 -6.06 -25.53 12.95
CA GLN A 111 -6.80 -24.31 12.70
C GLN A 111 -7.71 -24.51 11.48
N LYS A 112 -9.03 -24.32 11.67
CA LYS A 112 -10.04 -24.58 10.62
C LYS A 112 -10.12 -23.43 9.63
N SER A 113 -10.23 -22.20 10.10
CA SER A 113 -10.37 -21.02 9.24
C SER A 113 -9.05 -20.22 9.23
N ILE A 114 -8.35 -20.24 8.11
CA ILE A 114 -7.14 -19.47 7.86
C ILE A 114 -7.40 -18.61 6.62
N VAL A 115 -7.27 -17.31 6.78
CA VAL A 115 -7.30 -16.30 5.71
C VAL A 115 -5.89 -15.81 5.47
N ALA A 116 -5.55 -15.45 4.25
CA ALA A 116 -4.29 -14.78 3.98
C ALA A 116 -4.50 -13.58 3.06
N THR A 117 -3.72 -12.51 3.28
CA THR A 117 -3.64 -11.34 2.39
C THR A 117 -2.22 -11.13 1.91
N VAL A 118 -2.05 -10.88 0.60
CA VAL A 118 -0.77 -10.48 0.02
C VAL A 118 -0.79 -9.00 -0.34
N HIS A 119 0.33 -8.31 -0.05
CA HIS A 119 0.50 -6.87 -0.27
C HIS A 119 1.50 -6.54 -1.39
N THR A 120 1.92 -7.53 -2.15
CA THR A 120 2.92 -7.40 -3.23
C THR A 120 2.45 -8.10 -4.49
N ASN A 121 3.12 -7.85 -5.61
CA ASN A 121 2.89 -8.57 -6.85
C ASN A 121 3.57 -9.94 -6.85
N ALA A 122 3.17 -10.80 -7.78
CA ALA A 122 3.67 -12.17 -7.91
C ALA A 122 5.13 -12.26 -8.38
N ASP A 123 5.63 -11.25 -9.06
CA ASP A 123 6.99 -11.14 -9.59
C ASP A 123 8.10 -11.17 -8.53
N VAL A 124 7.77 -10.83 -7.29
CA VAL A 124 8.72 -10.94 -6.16
C VAL A 124 8.90 -12.37 -5.65
N TYR A 125 8.08 -13.32 -6.13
CA TYR A 125 8.12 -14.72 -5.69
C TYR A 125 8.72 -15.62 -6.75
N GLY A 126 9.71 -16.46 -6.37
CA GLY A 126 10.24 -17.49 -7.24
C GLY A 126 9.22 -18.62 -7.52
N ALA A 127 9.45 -19.38 -8.58
CA ALA A 127 8.53 -20.43 -9.06
C ALA A 127 8.12 -21.46 -7.99
N LYS A 128 9.06 -21.86 -7.11
CA LYS A 128 8.78 -22.80 -6.00
C LYS A 128 7.83 -22.20 -4.97
N ALA A 129 8.04 -20.92 -4.60
CA ALA A 129 7.17 -20.22 -3.66
C ALA A 129 5.77 -20.02 -4.24
N MET A 130 5.67 -19.69 -5.53
CA MET A 130 4.40 -19.58 -6.24
C MET A 130 3.64 -20.91 -6.30
N LYS A 131 4.32 -22.02 -6.58
CA LYS A 131 3.70 -23.36 -6.55
C LYS A 131 3.13 -23.70 -5.17
N LEU A 132 3.91 -23.44 -4.12
CA LEU A 132 3.48 -23.66 -2.74
C LEU A 132 2.30 -22.76 -2.38
N LEU A 133 2.32 -21.48 -2.74
CA LEU A 133 1.22 -20.55 -2.48
C LEU A 133 -0.08 -21.02 -3.14
N LYS A 134 -0.05 -21.41 -4.42
CA LYS A 134 -1.20 -21.96 -5.14
C LYS A 134 -1.75 -23.21 -4.48
N PHE A 135 -0.88 -24.11 -4.03
CA PHE A 135 -1.28 -25.30 -3.28
C PHE A 135 -1.96 -24.94 -1.97
N LEU A 136 -1.39 -24.02 -1.20
CA LEU A 136 -1.98 -23.57 0.07
C LEU A 136 -3.33 -22.89 -0.14
N GLN A 137 -3.44 -22.04 -1.16
CA GLN A 137 -4.70 -21.38 -1.50
C GLN A 137 -5.78 -22.40 -1.85
N SER A 138 -5.48 -23.39 -2.67
CA SER A 138 -6.49 -24.35 -3.17
C SER A 138 -6.83 -25.49 -2.21
N HIS A 139 -6.06 -25.71 -1.12
CA HIS A 139 -6.27 -26.87 -0.22
C HIS A 139 -6.28 -26.51 1.28
N VAL A 140 -5.74 -25.37 1.67
CA VAL A 140 -5.50 -25.05 3.09
C VAL A 140 -6.27 -23.81 3.53
N LEU A 141 -6.18 -22.73 2.76
CA LEU A 141 -6.78 -21.46 3.12
C LEU A 141 -8.29 -21.49 2.93
N ARG A 142 -9.02 -20.87 3.85
CA ARG A 142 -10.48 -20.68 3.70
C ARG A 142 -10.78 -19.67 2.59
N THR A 143 -9.98 -18.60 2.52
CA THR A 143 -9.97 -17.62 1.44
C THR A 143 -8.63 -16.90 1.39
N PHE A 144 -8.33 -16.31 0.24
CA PHE A 144 -7.14 -15.49 0.01
C PHE A 144 -7.54 -14.13 -0.54
N THR A 145 -6.95 -13.05 -0.04
CA THR A 145 -7.20 -11.72 -0.56
C THR A 145 -5.96 -11.08 -1.15
N CYS A 146 -6.14 -10.39 -2.25
CA CYS A 146 -5.14 -9.57 -2.92
C CYS A 146 -5.55 -8.10 -2.84
N ILE A 147 -4.58 -7.21 -2.98
CA ILE A 147 -4.81 -5.77 -2.90
C ILE A 147 -5.09 -5.13 -4.27
N THR A 148 -4.87 -5.87 -5.38
CA THR A 148 -5.17 -5.46 -6.76
C THR A 148 -5.60 -6.66 -7.58
N LEU A 149 -6.47 -6.44 -8.59
CA LEU A 149 -6.89 -7.46 -9.56
C LEU A 149 -5.69 -7.99 -10.35
N ARG A 150 -4.74 -7.12 -10.69
CA ARG A 150 -3.51 -7.51 -11.38
C ARG A 150 -2.68 -8.48 -10.53
N ALA A 151 -2.50 -8.20 -9.24
CA ALA A 151 -1.80 -9.12 -8.34
C ALA A 151 -2.54 -10.46 -8.27
N GLU A 152 -3.85 -10.44 -8.06
CA GLU A 152 -4.68 -11.66 -7.99
C GLU A 152 -4.56 -12.49 -9.27
N LYS A 153 -4.70 -11.86 -10.44
CA LYS A 153 -4.56 -12.52 -11.74
C LYS A 153 -3.16 -13.13 -11.92
N ASN A 154 -2.11 -12.43 -11.51
CA ASN A 154 -0.74 -12.91 -11.60
C ASN A 154 -0.49 -14.12 -10.66
N PHE A 155 -1.10 -14.11 -9.46
CA PHE A 155 -1.00 -15.23 -8.53
C PHE A 155 -1.80 -16.46 -8.97
N PHE A 156 -3.06 -16.27 -9.40
CA PHE A 156 -4.02 -17.36 -9.54
C PHE A 156 -4.54 -17.59 -10.97
N GLY A 157 -4.25 -16.68 -11.91
CA GLY A 157 -4.70 -16.79 -13.30
C GLY A 157 -6.09 -16.17 -13.54
N SER A 158 -6.87 -15.98 -12.50
CA SER A 158 -8.16 -15.27 -12.51
C SER A 158 -8.19 -14.19 -11.44
N CYS A 159 -9.12 -13.24 -11.54
CA CYS A 159 -9.29 -12.19 -10.54
C CYS A 159 -10.75 -11.71 -10.51
N SER A 160 -11.19 -11.29 -9.34
CA SER A 160 -12.47 -10.63 -9.13
C SER A 160 -12.46 -9.76 -7.88
N LEU A 161 -13.14 -8.63 -7.94
CA LEU A 161 -13.42 -7.87 -6.72
C LEU A 161 -14.33 -8.71 -5.81
N PHE A 162 -14.10 -8.61 -4.52
CA PHE A 162 -15.02 -9.21 -3.55
C PHE A 162 -16.39 -8.53 -3.66
N ASP A 163 -17.41 -9.34 -3.94
CA ASP A 163 -18.80 -8.89 -4.03
C ASP A 163 -19.55 -9.25 -2.75
N PRO A 164 -19.93 -8.24 -1.93
CA PRO A 164 -20.68 -8.47 -0.70
C PRO A 164 -22.09 -9.02 -0.92
N SER A 165 -22.66 -8.88 -2.13
CA SER A 165 -24.00 -9.42 -2.46
C SER A 165 -24.03 -10.95 -2.52
N ASN A 166 -22.91 -11.61 -2.70
CA ASN A 166 -22.79 -13.06 -2.72
C ASN A 166 -23.10 -13.63 -1.32
N ARG A 167 -24.15 -14.43 -1.20
CA ARG A 167 -24.59 -15.01 0.09
C ARG A 167 -23.54 -15.95 0.72
N ARG A 168 -22.70 -16.58 -0.07
CA ARG A 168 -21.68 -17.55 0.40
C ARG A 168 -20.36 -17.34 -0.35
N ILE A 169 -19.28 -17.60 0.35
CA ILE A 169 -17.94 -17.67 -0.23
C ILE A 169 -17.59 -19.12 -0.49
N PRO A 170 -17.25 -19.52 -1.73
CA PRO A 170 -16.70 -20.85 -1.99
C PRO A 170 -15.49 -21.15 -1.12
N ALA A 171 -15.29 -22.41 -0.76
CA ALA A 171 -14.07 -22.82 -0.10
C ALA A 171 -12.88 -22.55 -1.03
N HIS A 172 -11.78 -22.09 -0.45
CA HIS A 172 -10.54 -21.80 -1.18
C HIS A 172 -10.67 -20.70 -2.25
N ALA A 173 -11.68 -19.82 -2.14
CA ALA A 173 -11.82 -18.70 -3.05
C ALA A 173 -10.72 -17.65 -2.82
N HIS A 174 -10.43 -16.88 -3.86
CA HIS A 174 -9.58 -15.69 -3.77
C HIS A 174 -10.31 -14.47 -4.34
N TYR A 175 -10.01 -13.30 -3.80
CA TYR A 175 -10.66 -12.05 -4.18
C TYR A 175 -9.69 -10.88 -4.05
N THR A 176 -9.97 -9.82 -4.78
CA THR A 176 -9.36 -8.51 -4.54
C THR A 176 -10.24 -7.66 -3.64
N ILE A 177 -9.63 -7.12 -2.59
CA ILE A 177 -10.16 -6.03 -1.77
C ILE A 177 -9.09 -4.94 -1.77
N TYR A 178 -9.42 -3.77 -2.32
CA TYR A 178 -8.48 -2.65 -2.40
C TYR A 178 -8.10 -2.15 -1.02
N ASN A 179 -6.88 -1.65 -0.91
CA ASN A 179 -6.41 -0.99 0.30
C ASN A 179 -7.22 0.29 0.58
N ALA A 180 -7.35 0.62 1.86
CA ALA A 180 -8.03 1.83 2.29
C ALA A 180 -7.09 3.03 2.39
N LEU A 181 -7.65 4.22 2.21
CA LEU A 181 -7.02 5.47 2.54
C LEU A 181 -6.60 5.46 4.02
N PRO A 182 -5.34 5.81 4.34
CA PRO A 182 -4.89 5.88 5.72
C PRO A 182 -5.64 6.94 6.52
N GLY A 183 -5.92 6.65 7.79
CA GLY A 183 -6.74 7.53 8.64
C GLY A 183 -6.13 8.90 8.96
N TYR A 184 -4.86 9.13 8.63
CA TYR A 184 -4.21 10.44 8.76
C TYR A 184 -4.44 11.35 7.54
N ILE A 185 -5.09 10.86 6.49
CA ILE A 185 -5.46 11.64 5.29
C ILE A 185 -6.98 11.75 5.23
N GLN A 186 -7.46 12.97 5.14
CA GLN A 186 -8.88 13.29 4.94
C GLN A 186 -9.14 13.62 3.48
N ILE A 187 -10.28 13.21 2.94
CA ILE A 187 -10.71 13.62 1.61
C ILE A 187 -11.09 15.09 1.66
N THR A 188 -10.59 15.89 0.72
CA THR A 188 -10.90 17.33 0.66
C THR A 188 -12.04 17.61 -0.29
N ASP A 189 -12.99 18.45 0.15
CA ASP A 189 -14.04 19.03 -0.70
C ASP A 189 -13.61 20.39 -1.30
N LYS A 190 -12.45 20.92 -0.86
CA LYS A 190 -11.98 22.22 -1.32
C LYS A 190 -11.55 22.14 -2.78
N LYS A 191 -12.20 22.92 -3.62
CA LYS A 191 -11.68 23.21 -4.97
C LYS A 191 -10.35 23.93 -4.82
N ARG A 192 -9.33 23.46 -5.53
CA ARG A 192 -8.06 24.19 -5.60
C ARG A 192 -8.25 25.40 -6.49
N GLU A 193 -7.78 26.55 -6.01
CA GLU A 193 -7.68 27.73 -6.84
C GLU A 193 -6.58 27.54 -7.88
N SER A 194 -6.80 28.02 -9.09
CA SER A 194 -5.76 28.07 -10.13
C SER A 194 -4.62 28.94 -9.64
N GLN A 195 -3.41 28.38 -9.60
CA GLN A 195 -2.21 29.11 -9.22
C GLN A 195 -1.38 29.41 -10.47
N ASP A 196 -0.68 30.55 -10.46
CA ASP A 196 0.24 30.91 -11.54
C ASP A 196 1.42 29.93 -11.65
N ILE A 197 1.79 29.26 -10.54
CA ILE A 197 2.89 28.30 -10.47
C ILE A 197 2.32 26.91 -10.17
N ILE A 198 2.54 25.95 -11.05
CA ILE A 198 2.17 24.55 -10.86
C ILE A 198 3.21 23.85 -9.99
N THR A 199 2.78 23.31 -8.87
CA THR A 199 3.64 22.51 -7.99
C THR A 199 3.59 21.05 -8.38
N ILE A 200 4.70 20.55 -8.91
CA ILE A 200 4.95 19.13 -9.13
C ILE A 200 5.55 18.57 -7.84
N GLY A 201 5.16 17.37 -7.41
CA GLY A 201 5.69 16.84 -6.16
C GLY A 201 5.90 15.34 -6.15
N VAL A 202 6.77 14.89 -5.26
CA VAL A 202 6.94 13.49 -4.88
C VAL A 202 6.82 13.36 -3.36
N VAL A 203 6.13 12.32 -2.90
CA VAL A 203 6.03 11.97 -1.48
C VAL A 203 6.39 10.50 -1.33
N SER A 204 7.66 10.21 -1.04
CA SER A 204 8.15 8.83 -1.07
C SER A 204 9.49 8.69 -0.37
N ARG A 205 9.91 7.44 -0.10
CA ARG A 205 11.32 7.14 0.16
C ARG A 205 12.14 7.43 -1.10
N LEU A 206 13.25 8.14 -0.95
CA LEU A 206 14.12 8.51 -2.07
C LEU A 206 15.04 7.32 -2.43
N GLU A 207 14.43 6.26 -2.98
CA GLU A 207 15.08 5.01 -3.31
C GLU A 207 14.93 4.67 -4.80
N HIS A 208 15.89 3.92 -5.36
CA HIS A 208 15.89 3.50 -6.76
C HIS A 208 14.61 2.72 -7.15
N ILE A 209 14.09 1.88 -6.24
CA ILE A 209 12.84 1.15 -6.48
C ILE A 209 11.64 2.07 -6.68
N LYS A 210 11.69 3.30 -6.17
CA LYS A 210 10.67 4.34 -6.32
C LYS A 210 10.90 5.25 -7.51
N GLY A 211 11.98 5.02 -8.30
CA GLY A 211 12.29 5.79 -9.50
C GLY A 211 12.70 7.25 -9.23
N MET A 212 13.23 7.53 -8.03
CA MET A 212 13.56 8.91 -7.64
C MET A 212 14.72 9.50 -8.46
N ASP A 213 15.58 8.67 -9.02
CA ASP A 213 16.62 9.04 -9.99
C ASP A 213 16.08 9.64 -11.30
N LEU A 214 14.80 9.39 -11.64
CA LEU A 214 14.16 9.92 -12.84
C LEU A 214 13.58 11.33 -12.63
N VAL A 215 13.28 11.70 -11.38
CA VAL A 215 12.44 12.86 -11.05
C VAL A 215 13.07 14.18 -11.45
N VAL A 216 14.31 14.45 -11.01
CA VAL A 216 15.02 15.72 -11.33
C VAL A 216 15.32 15.81 -12.81
N LEU A 217 15.66 14.68 -13.45
CA LEU A 217 15.93 14.62 -14.89
C LEU A 217 14.68 14.95 -15.73
N ALA A 218 13.51 14.44 -15.30
CA ALA A 218 12.23 14.76 -15.96
C ALA A 218 11.83 16.21 -15.69
N PHE A 219 11.97 16.68 -14.45
CA PHE A 219 11.66 18.06 -14.08
C PHE A 219 12.50 19.07 -14.86
N ALA A 220 13.78 18.80 -15.09
CA ALA A 220 14.65 19.65 -15.93
C ALA A 220 14.07 19.84 -17.33
N LYS A 221 13.61 18.76 -17.97
CA LYS A 221 12.97 18.83 -19.31
C LYS A 221 11.63 19.58 -19.30
N VAL A 222 10.88 19.47 -18.22
CA VAL A 222 9.62 20.23 -18.02
C VAL A 222 9.95 21.71 -17.85
N TYR A 223 10.94 22.05 -17.00
CA TYR A 223 11.33 23.42 -16.72
C TYR A 223 11.92 24.12 -17.94
N ASP A 224 12.57 23.41 -18.84
CA ASP A 224 13.05 23.98 -20.11
C ASP A 224 11.92 24.55 -20.96
N LYS A 225 10.76 23.90 -20.96
CA LYS A 225 9.57 24.31 -21.72
C LYS A 225 8.63 25.26 -20.93
N HIS A 226 8.50 25.04 -19.64
CA HIS A 226 7.54 25.74 -18.77
C HIS A 226 8.26 26.27 -17.54
N LYS A 227 8.34 27.60 -17.41
CA LYS A 227 9.09 28.27 -16.33
C LYS A 227 8.25 28.47 -15.05
N ASN A 228 6.93 28.38 -15.14
CA ASN A 228 6.01 28.52 -13.98
C ASN A 228 5.74 27.18 -13.28
N VAL A 229 6.80 26.42 -13.05
CA VAL A 229 6.72 25.16 -12.31
C VAL A 229 7.75 25.13 -11.18
N ARG A 230 7.44 24.42 -10.12
CA ARG A 230 8.38 24.08 -9.04
C ARG A 230 8.24 22.60 -8.69
N LEU A 231 9.30 22.04 -8.11
CA LEU A 231 9.31 20.66 -7.62
C LEU A 231 9.41 20.62 -6.10
N LEU A 232 8.50 19.90 -5.46
CA LEU A 232 8.50 19.65 -4.02
C LEU A 232 8.85 18.18 -3.78
N VAL A 233 9.94 17.92 -3.05
CA VAL A 233 10.44 16.58 -2.74
C VAL A 233 10.26 16.31 -1.25
N VAL A 234 9.27 15.47 -0.90
CA VAL A 234 8.97 15.08 0.49
C VAL A 234 9.41 13.63 0.71
N GLY A 235 10.37 13.46 1.59
CA GLY A 235 10.94 12.16 1.91
C GLY A 235 12.46 12.20 2.01
N ASP A 236 13.04 11.04 2.30
CA ASP A 236 14.49 10.86 2.40
C ASP A 236 14.87 9.45 1.94
N GLY A 237 16.14 9.23 1.64
CA GLY A 237 16.66 7.94 1.20
C GLY A 237 18.01 8.03 0.51
N SER A 238 18.46 6.90 -0.02
CA SER A 238 19.82 6.75 -0.58
C SER A 238 20.09 7.63 -1.79
N LEU A 239 19.04 8.06 -2.52
CA LEU A 239 19.18 8.90 -3.72
C LEU A 239 19.10 10.42 -3.45
N ARG A 240 18.93 10.85 -2.22
CA ARG A 240 18.79 12.28 -1.89
C ARG A 240 19.97 13.10 -2.42
N GLN A 241 21.18 12.67 -2.10
CA GLN A 241 22.40 13.38 -2.52
C GLN A 241 22.49 13.47 -4.06
N GLN A 242 22.22 12.37 -4.76
CA GLN A 242 22.22 12.36 -6.23
C GLN A 242 21.18 13.34 -6.80
N MET A 243 19.98 13.40 -6.24
CA MET A 243 18.93 14.33 -6.68
C MET A 243 19.34 15.79 -6.47
N GLU A 244 20.00 16.11 -5.35
CA GLU A 244 20.53 17.44 -5.05
C GLU A 244 21.70 17.82 -6.01
N GLU A 245 22.59 16.88 -6.34
CA GLU A 245 23.64 17.04 -7.33
C GLU A 245 23.09 17.29 -8.74
N ASP A 246 22.05 16.52 -9.14
CA ASP A 246 21.36 16.73 -10.42
C ASP A 246 20.66 18.10 -10.47
N ALA A 247 20.02 18.53 -9.37
CA ALA A 247 19.43 19.86 -9.27
C ALA A 247 20.47 21.00 -9.48
N ASN A 248 21.65 20.83 -8.91
CA ASN A 248 22.76 21.77 -9.12
C ASN A 248 23.27 21.73 -10.55
N ARG A 249 23.46 20.54 -11.15
CA ARG A 249 23.95 20.35 -12.54
C ARG A 249 23.04 21.01 -13.58
N PHE A 250 21.71 20.98 -13.34
CA PHE A 250 20.72 21.63 -14.22
C PHE A 250 20.38 23.06 -13.81
N HIS A 251 21.06 23.66 -12.83
CA HIS A 251 20.80 25.01 -12.32
C HIS A 251 19.36 25.21 -11.79
N LEU A 252 18.78 24.17 -11.17
CA LEU A 252 17.37 24.14 -10.71
C LEU A 252 17.23 24.24 -9.19
N LYS A 253 18.32 24.52 -8.45
CA LYS A 253 18.29 24.56 -6.98
C LYS A 253 17.24 25.51 -6.41
N SER A 254 16.96 26.64 -7.06
CA SER A 254 15.93 27.60 -6.64
C SER A 254 14.49 27.15 -6.95
N ASN A 255 14.33 26.12 -7.79
CA ASN A 255 13.04 25.63 -8.27
C ASN A 255 12.66 24.28 -7.65
N ILE A 256 13.55 23.69 -6.84
CA ILE A 256 13.37 22.40 -6.19
C ILE A 256 13.53 22.57 -4.69
N GLU A 257 12.51 22.17 -3.94
CA GLU A 257 12.50 22.20 -2.48
C GLU A 257 12.57 20.77 -1.93
N PHE A 258 13.64 20.44 -1.18
CA PHE A 258 13.84 19.16 -0.51
C PHE A 258 13.46 19.27 0.97
N ILE A 259 12.31 18.71 1.34
CA ILE A 259 11.74 18.81 2.70
C ILE A 259 12.39 17.81 3.67
N GLY A 260 12.86 16.66 3.17
CA GLY A 260 13.29 15.55 4.02
C GLY A 260 12.12 14.68 4.50
N ARG A 261 12.44 13.73 5.36
CA ARG A 261 11.47 12.81 5.95
C ARG A 261 10.48 13.54 6.85
N GLN A 262 9.19 13.24 6.67
CA GLN A 262 8.10 13.83 7.45
C GLN A 262 7.31 12.74 8.18
N GLU A 263 6.71 13.12 9.30
CA GLU A 263 5.76 12.28 10.03
C GLU A 263 4.45 12.14 9.23
N GLN A 264 3.78 11.00 9.37
CA GLN A 264 2.55 10.70 8.63
C GLN A 264 1.46 11.76 8.81
N ALA A 265 1.29 12.28 10.03
CA ALA A 265 0.30 13.31 10.33
C ALA A 265 0.54 14.64 9.58
N ALA A 266 1.80 14.93 9.20
CA ALA A 266 2.15 16.14 8.47
C ALA A 266 1.97 16.00 6.94
N LEU A 267 1.89 14.77 6.41
CA LEU A 267 1.88 14.53 4.97
C LEU A 267 0.72 15.21 4.26
N GLN A 268 -0.45 15.29 4.91
CA GLN A 268 -1.62 15.95 4.35
C GLN A 268 -1.32 17.38 3.90
N SER A 269 -0.62 18.16 4.72
CA SER A 269 -0.28 19.56 4.41
C SER A 269 0.69 19.72 3.24
N TYR A 270 1.48 18.68 2.93
CA TYR A 270 2.35 18.66 1.76
C TYR A 270 1.57 18.27 0.49
N TYR A 271 0.69 17.28 0.57
CA TYR A 271 -0.21 16.97 -0.56
C TYR A 271 -1.06 18.19 -0.96
N ASP A 272 -1.50 19.01 0.00
CA ASP A 272 -2.27 20.23 -0.25
C ASP A 272 -1.52 21.26 -1.10
N LYS A 273 -0.20 21.19 -1.15
CA LYS A 273 0.65 22.07 -1.95
C LYS A 273 0.97 21.51 -3.35
N ILE A 274 0.70 20.23 -3.60
CA ILE A 274 1.09 19.52 -4.83
C ILE A 274 -0.09 19.50 -5.80
N ASP A 275 0.09 20.02 -7.01
CA ASP A 275 -0.89 19.96 -8.09
C ASP A 275 -0.78 18.67 -8.89
N VAL A 276 0.45 18.27 -9.22
CA VAL A 276 0.78 17.05 -9.95
C VAL A 276 1.69 16.16 -9.10
N LEU A 277 1.17 15.02 -8.67
CA LEU A 277 1.94 14.06 -7.87
C LEU A 277 2.59 13.01 -8.78
N LEU A 278 3.91 12.89 -8.69
CA LEU A 278 4.69 11.92 -9.46
C LEU A 278 4.89 10.62 -8.68
N MET A 279 4.70 9.50 -9.37
CA MET A 279 4.97 8.16 -8.86
C MET A 279 5.73 7.32 -9.89
N PRO A 280 7.01 7.60 -10.14
CA PRO A 280 7.78 6.92 -11.20
C PRO A 280 8.33 5.56 -10.77
N SER A 281 7.63 4.85 -9.88
CA SER A 281 8.07 3.61 -9.25
C SER A 281 8.40 2.53 -10.26
N ARG A 282 9.47 1.76 -10.02
CA ARG A 282 9.84 0.54 -10.74
C ARG A 282 9.01 -0.66 -10.29
N SER A 283 8.61 -0.64 -9.03
CA SER A 283 7.72 -1.66 -8.45
C SER A 283 6.81 -1.03 -7.41
N GLU A 284 5.52 -1.33 -7.50
CA GLU A 284 4.50 -0.85 -6.58
C GLU A 284 3.42 -1.92 -6.37
N GLY A 285 3.10 -2.21 -5.13
CA GLY A 285 2.04 -3.18 -4.82
C GLY A 285 0.65 -2.63 -5.12
N PHE A 286 0.33 -1.47 -4.56
CA PHE A 286 -0.95 -0.79 -4.70
C PHE A 286 -0.77 0.69 -5.06
N GLY A 287 0.05 1.40 -4.30
CA GLY A 287 0.23 2.84 -4.44
C GLY A 287 -0.60 3.64 -3.43
N LEU A 288 -0.36 3.44 -2.13
CA LEU A 288 -1.05 4.23 -1.09
C LEU A 288 -0.86 5.73 -1.31
N THR A 289 0.34 6.15 -1.67
CA THR A 289 0.65 7.54 -2.02
C THR A 289 -0.26 8.08 -3.13
N ALA A 290 -0.69 7.24 -4.08
CA ALA A 290 -1.63 7.66 -5.12
C ALA A 290 -2.99 8.05 -4.53
N ILE A 291 -3.57 7.18 -3.69
CA ILE A 291 -4.88 7.47 -3.08
C ILE A 291 -4.79 8.61 -2.06
N GLU A 292 -3.66 8.76 -1.36
CA GLU A 292 -3.40 9.90 -0.47
C GLU A 292 -3.38 11.21 -1.25
N GLY A 293 -2.64 11.27 -2.36
CA GLY A 293 -2.58 12.44 -3.23
C GLY A 293 -3.94 12.76 -3.87
N MET A 294 -4.65 11.76 -4.39
CA MET A 294 -6.00 11.94 -4.94
C MET A 294 -6.97 12.51 -3.89
N ALA A 295 -6.93 12.00 -2.67
CA ALA A 295 -7.76 12.49 -1.56
C ALA A 295 -7.52 13.96 -1.25
N ARG A 296 -6.35 14.50 -1.61
CA ARG A 296 -5.97 15.90 -1.43
C ARG A 296 -6.01 16.72 -2.73
N GLY A 297 -6.57 16.17 -3.82
CA GLY A 297 -6.78 16.88 -5.08
C GLY A 297 -5.55 16.95 -5.98
N CYS A 298 -4.54 16.06 -5.80
CA CYS A 298 -3.41 15.95 -6.71
C CYS A 298 -3.78 15.10 -7.93
N VAL A 299 -3.56 15.61 -9.14
CA VAL A 299 -3.62 14.80 -10.36
C VAL A 299 -2.32 13.97 -10.46
N LEU A 300 -2.43 12.73 -10.90
CA LEU A 300 -1.30 11.80 -10.84
C LEU A 300 -0.57 11.68 -12.18
N VAL A 301 0.76 11.58 -12.12
CA VAL A 301 1.57 11.03 -13.21
C VAL A 301 2.36 9.85 -12.66
N ALA A 302 1.93 8.65 -13.00
CA ALA A 302 2.44 7.43 -12.41
C ALA A 302 3.03 6.48 -13.43
N SER A 303 3.95 5.62 -13.00
CA SER A 303 4.53 4.57 -13.82
C SER A 303 3.50 3.48 -14.16
N ASN A 304 3.48 3.00 -15.40
CA ASN A 304 2.65 1.87 -15.83
C ASN A 304 3.21 0.54 -15.29
N THR A 305 3.31 0.40 -13.96
CA THR A 305 3.87 -0.77 -13.29
C THR A 305 3.05 -1.19 -12.07
N GLY A 306 3.17 -2.46 -11.72
CA GLY A 306 2.54 -3.00 -10.50
C GLY A 306 1.04 -2.76 -10.44
N GLY A 307 0.56 -2.27 -9.30
CA GLY A 307 -0.83 -1.91 -9.07
C GLY A 307 -1.22 -0.51 -9.54
N LEU A 308 -0.25 0.35 -9.93
CA LEU A 308 -0.53 1.74 -10.29
C LEU A 308 -1.55 1.90 -11.43
N PRO A 309 -1.50 1.13 -12.53
CA PRO A 309 -2.49 1.27 -13.61
C PRO A 309 -3.93 0.97 -13.19
N GLU A 310 -4.10 0.22 -12.13
CA GLU A 310 -5.42 -0.11 -11.59
C GLU A 310 -5.95 0.99 -10.66
N VAL A 311 -5.05 1.59 -9.88
CA VAL A 311 -5.36 2.70 -8.96
C VAL A 311 -5.45 4.04 -9.71
N VAL A 312 -4.55 4.25 -10.68
CA VAL A 312 -4.52 5.46 -11.53
C VAL A 312 -5.23 5.16 -12.83
N ARG A 313 -6.52 5.45 -12.90
CA ARG A 313 -7.30 5.29 -14.12
C ARG A 313 -6.85 6.31 -15.15
N GLU A 314 -6.09 5.83 -16.16
CA GLU A 314 -5.51 6.66 -17.24
C GLU A 314 -6.55 7.59 -17.87
N GLY A 315 -6.22 8.88 -17.98
CA GLY A 315 -7.08 9.92 -18.58
C GLY A 315 -8.29 10.33 -17.72
N TYR A 316 -8.51 9.70 -16.56
CA TYR A 316 -9.65 9.99 -15.68
C TYR A 316 -9.22 10.70 -14.40
N VAL A 317 -8.20 10.22 -13.70
CA VAL A 317 -7.64 10.83 -12.47
C VAL A 317 -6.14 11.09 -12.56
N GLY A 318 -5.50 10.74 -13.67
CA GLY A 318 -4.08 10.91 -13.89
C GLY A 318 -3.62 10.31 -15.21
N LEU A 319 -2.31 10.36 -15.44
CA LEU A 319 -1.66 9.81 -16.63
C LEU A 319 -0.65 8.73 -16.24
N LEU A 320 -0.48 7.75 -17.11
CA LEU A 320 0.53 6.70 -16.95
C LEU A 320 1.71 6.96 -17.90
N HIS A 321 2.92 6.88 -17.38
CA HIS A 321 4.14 6.94 -18.19
C HIS A 321 4.78 5.56 -18.31
N GLN A 322 5.57 5.37 -19.37
CA GLN A 322 6.37 4.17 -19.57
C GLN A 322 7.41 4.06 -18.45
N PRO A 323 7.52 2.90 -17.76
CA PRO A 323 8.54 2.71 -16.73
C PRO A 323 9.93 3.05 -17.24
N GLU A 324 10.78 3.61 -16.38
CA GLU A 324 12.17 3.99 -16.66
C GLU A 324 12.38 5.11 -17.71
N SER A 325 11.30 5.66 -18.27
CA SER A 325 11.39 6.67 -19.31
C SER A 325 11.29 8.09 -18.75
N VAL A 326 12.43 8.75 -18.58
CA VAL A 326 12.51 10.18 -18.24
C VAL A 326 11.76 11.05 -19.25
N ASN A 327 11.88 10.72 -20.55
CA ASN A 327 11.24 11.49 -21.60
C ASN A 327 9.72 11.37 -21.54
N ASP A 328 9.19 10.16 -21.35
CA ASP A 328 7.73 9.96 -21.28
C ASP A 328 7.16 10.57 -20.01
N LEU A 329 7.85 10.43 -18.87
CA LEU A 329 7.47 11.11 -17.62
C LEU A 329 7.37 12.63 -17.83
N ALA A 330 8.39 13.26 -18.42
CA ALA A 330 8.38 14.68 -18.73
C ALA A 330 7.25 15.07 -19.70
N ASN A 331 7.03 14.28 -20.76
CA ASN A 331 5.96 14.54 -21.73
C ASN A 331 4.57 14.46 -21.11
N LYS A 332 4.31 13.50 -20.21
CA LYS A 332 3.03 13.40 -19.48
C LYS A 332 2.80 14.61 -18.57
N ILE A 333 3.85 15.12 -17.89
CA ILE A 333 3.75 16.35 -17.09
C ILE A 333 3.47 17.55 -18.01
N CYS A 334 4.23 17.74 -19.09
CA CYS A 334 3.99 18.82 -20.05
C CYS A 334 2.56 18.78 -20.61
N SER A 335 2.04 17.59 -20.94
CA SER A 335 0.70 17.46 -21.49
C SER A 335 -0.41 17.93 -20.55
N LEU A 336 -0.22 17.80 -19.23
CA LEU A 336 -1.14 18.37 -18.22
C LEU A 336 -1.07 19.90 -18.21
N ILE A 337 0.14 20.45 -18.24
CA ILE A 337 0.38 21.91 -18.22
C ILE A 337 -0.18 22.56 -19.50
N GLU A 338 0.03 21.94 -20.64
CA GLU A 338 -0.38 22.43 -21.97
C GLU A 338 -1.90 22.29 -22.22
N ASN A 339 -2.59 21.45 -21.43
CA ASN A 339 -4.03 21.22 -21.56
C ASN A 339 -4.78 21.48 -20.25
N PRO A 340 -4.88 22.75 -19.80
CA PRO A 340 -5.48 23.07 -18.49
C PRO A 340 -6.91 22.57 -18.32
N LYS A 341 -7.71 22.56 -19.40
CA LYS A 341 -9.09 22.04 -19.37
C LYS A 341 -9.12 20.55 -19.01
N HIS A 342 -8.26 19.76 -19.63
CA HIS A 342 -8.17 18.33 -19.34
C HIS A 342 -7.61 18.07 -17.95
N PHE A 343 -6.63 18.86 -17.51
CA PHE A 343 -6.09 18.82 -16.16
C PHE A 343 -7.18 19.07 -15.10
N GLU A 344 -7.98 20.13 -15.25
CA GLU A 344 -9.07 20.44 -14.32
C GLU A 344 -10.21 19.40 -14.39
N GLN A 345 -10.47 18.82 -15.57
CA GLN A 345 -11.41 17.71 -15.69
C GLN A 345 -10.95 16.49 -14.88
N MET A 346 -9.69 16.07 -15.00
CA MET A 346 -9.15 14.98 -14.15
C MET A 346 -9.27 15.32 -12.67
N ARG A 347 -8.92 16.55 -12.29
CA ARG A 347 -9.02 17.02 -10.90
C ARG A 347 -10.45 16.95 -10.38
N SER A 348 -11.42 17.28 -11.18
CA SER A 348 -12.84 17.24 -10.79
C SER A 348 -13.36 15.83 -10.50
N HIS A 349 -12.75 14.80 -11.05
CA HIS A 349 -13.11 13.40 -10.81
C HIS A 349 -12.51 12.81 -9.53
N LEU A 350 -11.46 13.43 -8.96
CA LEU A 350 -10.68 12.85 -7.86
C LEU A 350 -11.54 12.59 -6.63
N HIS A 351 -12.39 13.55 -6.24
CA HIS A 351 -13.23 13.43 -5.05
C HIS A 351 -14.13 12.19 -5.10
N ASP A 352 -14.86 12.01 -6.18
CA ASP A 352 -15.77 10.87 -6.34
C ASP A 352 -15.01 9.56 -6.53
N TYR A 353 -13.89 9.61 -7.25
CA TYR A 353 -13.10 8.42 -7.53
C TYR A 353 -12.44 7.85 -6.27
N VAL A 354 -11.96 8.71 -5.37
CA VAL A 354 -11.28 8.26 -4.14
C VAL A 354 -12.23 7.62 -3.13
N GLN A 355 -13.55 7.85 -3.25
CA GLN A 355 -14.56 7.26 -2.36
C GLN A 355 -14.53 5.72 -2.34
N GLN A 356 -14.08 5.09 -3.42
CA GLN A 356 -13.93 3.64 -3.45
C GLN A 356 -12.84 3.10 -2.52
N PHE A 357 -11.93 3.98 -2.04
CA PHE A 357 -10.83 3.66 -1.17
C PHE A 357 -11.03 4.16 0.27
N THR A 358 -12.25 4.58 0.64
CA THR A 358 -12.55 5.00 2.01
C THR A 358 -12.39 3.85 3.00
N PHE A 359 -12.05 4.21 4.24
CA PHE A 359 -11.95 3.24 5.32
C PHE A 359 -13.30 2.55 5.60
N GLU A 360 -14.40 3.28 5.49
CA GLU A 360 -15.76 2.77 5.69
C GLU A 360 -16.05 1.62 4.73
N ARG A 361 -15.83 1.85 3.43
CA ARG A 361 -16.04 0.83 2.41
C ARG A 361 -15.14 -0.40 2.62
N TYR A 362 -13.87 -0.17 2.95
CA TYR A 362 -12.94 -1.25 3.27
C TYR A 362 -13.40 -2.07 4.47
N ALA A 363 -13.85 -1.39 5.53
CA ALA A 363 -14.34 -2.04 6.75
C ALA A 363 -15.59 -2.88 6.46
N ASP A 364 -16.53 -2.34 5.70
CA ASP A 364 -17.75 -3.07 5.32
C ASP A 364 -17.41 -4.32 4.50
N LEU A 365 -16.53 -4.23 3.50
CA LEU A 365 -16.11 -5.37 2.68
C LEU A 365 -15.45 -6.47 3.53
N PHE A 366 -14.56 -6.11 4.46
CA PHE A 366 -13.92 -7.11 5.32
C PHE A 366 -14.89 -7.71 6.34
N ASN A 367 -15.78 -6.92 6.94
CA ASN A 367 -16.79 -7.44 7.87
C ASN A 367 -17.76 -8.38 7.15
N ASP A 368 -18.18 -8.06 5.93
CA ASP A 368 -18.98 -8.96 5.09
C ASP A 368 -18.22 -10.24 4.75
N LEU A 369 -16.95 -10.14 4.36
CA LEU A 369 -16.09 -11.31 4.12
C LEU A 369 -16.06 -12.21 5.35
N TYR A 370 -15.80 -11.65 6.53
CA TYR A 370 -15.71 -12.40 7.78
C TYR A 370 -17.04 -13.02 8.20
N SER A 371 -18.16 -12.35 7.98
CA SER A 371 -19.50 -12.89 8.27
C SER A 371 -19.76 -14.20 7.51
N LYS A 372 -19.16 -14.37 6.35
CA LYS A 372 -19.30 -15.51 5.43
C LYS A 372 -18.23 -16.62 5.63
N LEU A 373 -17.31 -16.44 6.58
CA LEU A 373 -16.30 -17.47 6.92
C LEU A 373 -16.81 -18.54 7.90
N LYS A 374 -17.99 -18.33 8.47
CA LYS A 374 -18.64 -19.25 9.42
C LYS A 374 -19.06 -20.58 8.78
#